data_93c6a7a9f377da71ef244da918924068
#
_entry.id   93c6a7a9f377da71ef244da918924068
#
_cell.length_a   1.000
_cell.length_b   1.000
_cell.length_c   1.000
_cell.angle_alpha   90.00
_cell.angle_beta   90.00
_cell.angle_gamma   90.00
#
_symmetry.space_group_name_H-M   'P 1'
#
loop_
_entity.id
_entity.type
_entity.pdbx_description
1 polymer ?
#
loop_
_entity_poly.entity_id
_entity_poly.type
_entity_poly.pdbx_seq_one_letter_code
_entity_poly.pdbx_strand_id
1 'polypeptide(L)'
;MGDQVITVRGAAVQAAPVFLDREATVEKAVALIEEAGRGGAQIVGFPEGFIPAHPIWFHFHPGTDRQATRFLVELFKNGLEVPGPEIDTLAAAAKQAGVYVVMGVCEKIPGTFGTLYNTQVFISPHDGYVGKHQKLVPTVGERLVHAPAAPTPSGRSPRPSDPSPG
;
A
#
# COMPACT_ATOMS: atom_id res chain seq x y z
N MET A 1 -15.78 34.39 3.22
CA MET A 1 -15.09 33.74 2.09
C MET A 1 -15.82 32.44 1.86
N GLY A 2 -16.48 32.27 0.70
CA GLY A 2 -17.13 31.00 0.38
C GLY A 2 -16.09 29.95 0.03
N ASP A 3 -16.29 28.71 0.47
CA ASP A 3 -15.43 27.59 0.14
C ASP A 3 -15.44 27.37 -1.38
N GLN A 4 -14.30 27.37 -2.00
CA GLN A 4 -14.16 27.02 -3.42
C GLN A 4 -14.31 25.49 -3.54
N VAL A 5 -15.36 25.04 -4.22
CA VAL A 5 -15.53 23.63 -4.55
C VAL A 5 -14.52 23.26 -5.65
N ILE A 6 -13.59 22.38 -5.33
CA ILE A 6 -12.62 21.83 -6.29
C ILE A 6 -13.15 20.47 -6.75
N THR A 7 -13.25 20.26 -8.07
CA THR A 7 -13.58 18.95 -8.63
C THR A 7 -12.30 18.17 -8.89
N VAL A 8 -12.20 16.98 -8.34
CA VAL A 8 -11.07 16.05 -8.54
C VAL A 8 -11.58 14.80 -9.25
N ARG A 9 -10.89 14.38 -10.31
CA ARG A 9 -11.16 13.12 -11.00
C ARG A 9 -10.34 12.00 -10.34
N GLY A 10 -11.04 11.08 -9.67
CA GLY A 10 -10.45 9.88 -9.07
C GLY A 10 -10.64 8.64 -9.95
N ALA A 11 -9.67 7.73 -9.90
CA ALA A 11 -9.78 6.38 -10.43
C ALA A 11 -9.75 5.37 -9.27
N ALA A 12 -10.64 4.39 -9.28
CA ALA A 12 -10.63 3.26 -8.37
C ALA A 12 -10.24 2.00 -9.14
N VAL A 13 -9.16 1.35 -8.70
CA VAL A 13 -8.69 0.11 -9.32
C VAL A 13 -9.55 -1.06 -8.85
N GLN A 14 -10.21 -1.72 -9.79
CA GLN A 14 -10.92 -2.97 -9.56
C GLN A 14 -10.21 -4.09 -10.33
N ALA A 15 -9.12 -4.59 -9.77
CA ALA A 15 -8.30 -5.64 -10.35
C ALA A 15 -7.78 -6.57 -9.26
N ALA A 16 -7.55 -7.85 -9.62
CA ALA A 16 -6.84 -8.77 -8.74
C ALA A 16 -5.32 -8.53 -8.83
N PRO A 17 -4.53 -8.74 -7.76
CA PRO A 17 -3.08 -8.85 -7.86
C PRO A 17 -2.65 -10.09 -8.64
N VAL A 18 -1.38 -10.19 -8.98
CA VAL A 18 -0.78 -11.48 -9.30
C VAL A 18 -0.49 -12.18 -7.97
N PHE A 19 -1.27 -13.19 -7.65
CA PHE A 19 -1.37 -13.75 -6.29
C PHE A 19 -0.02 -14.16 -5.70
N LEU A 20 0.37 -13.51 -4.62
CA LEU A 20 1.62 -13.73 -3.88
C LEU A 20 2.91 -13.55 -4.72
N ASP A 21 2.82 -12.85 -5.84
CA ASP A 21 3.94 -12.45 -6.67
C ASP A 21 4.12 -10.93 -6.61
N ARG A 22 5.11 -10.49 -5.83
CA ARG A 22 5.40 -9.07 -5.63
C ARG A 22 5.78 -8.37 -6.92
N GLU A 23 6.72 -8.94 -7.66
CA GLU A 23 7.29 -8.32 -8.86
C GLU A 23 6.24 -8.14 -9.95
N ALA A 24 5.52 -9.21 -10.27
CA ALA A 24 4.46 -9.16 -11.27
C ALA A 24 3.29 -8.25 -10.85
N THR A 25 3.00 -8.15 -9.53
CA THR A 25 1.96 -7.24 -9.03
C THR A 25 2.40 -5.77 -9.11
N VAL A 26 3.68 -5.47 -8.83
CA VAL A 26 4.23 -4.11 -9.00
C VAL A 26 4.19 -3.69 -10.47
N GLU A 27 4.60 -4.58 -11.39
CA GLU A 27 4.51 -4.33 -12.83
C GLU A 27 3.07 -4.01 -13.27
N LYS A 28 2.13 -4.82 -12.81
CA LYS A 28 0.70 -4.59 -13.04
C LYS A 28 0.21 -3.27 -12.45
N ALA A 29 0.65 -2.91 -11.25
CA ALA A 29 0.30 -1.65 -10.61
C ALA A 29 0.82 -0.45 -11.41
N VAL A 30 2.05 -0.50 -11.90
CA VAL A 30 2.62 0.53 -12.79
C VAL A 30 1.74 0.74 -14.02
N ALA A 31 1.38 -0.34 -14.73
CA ALA A 31 0.52 -0.25 -15.92
C ALA A 31 -0.85 0.38 -15.62
N LEU A 32 -1.46 0.05 -14.45
CA LEU A 32 -2.73 0.61 -14.02
C LEU A 32 -2.63 2.09 -13.61
N ILE A 33 -1.51 2.51 -13.00
CA ILE A 33 -1.24 3.92 -12.69
C ILE A 33 -1.15 4.73 -13.99
N GLU A 34 -0.40 4.23 -14.98
CA GLU A 34 -0.27 4.88 -16.29
C GLU A 34 -1.62 4.95 -17.03
N GLU A 35 -2.42 3.88 -16.97
CA GLU A 35 -3.76 3.86 -17.54
C GLU A 35 -4.66 4.92 -16.90
N ALA A 36 -4.65 5.02 -15.57
CA ALA A 36 -5.40 6.05 -14.84
C ALA A 36 -4.99 7.47 -15.25
N GLY A 37 -3.69 7.72 -15.40
CA GLY A 37 -3.17 9.01 -15.86
C GLY A 37 -3.61 9.33 -17.30
N ARG A 38 -3.51 8.37 -18.22
CA ARG A 38 -4.04 8.52 -19.60
C ARG A 38 -5.55 8.78 -19.61
N GLY A 39 -6.31 8.23 -18.64
CA GLY A 39 -7.73 8.50 -18.43
C GLY A 39 -8.03 9.87 -17.81
N GLY A 40 -7.01 10.66 -17.50
CA GLY A 40 -7.14 11.99 -16.90
C GLY A 40 -7.46 11.96 -15.40
N ALA A 41 -7.19 10.86 -14.70
CA ALA A 41 -7.29 10.82 -13.24
C ALA A 41 -6.20 11.70 -12.60
N GLN A 42 -6.55 12.34 -11.49
CA GLN A 42 -5.63 13.11 -10.65
C GLN A 42 -5.18 12.30 -9.43
N ILE A 43 -5.99 11.32 -9.02
CA ILE A 43 -5.70 10.38 -7.95
C ILE A 43 -6.19 9.00 -8.34
N VAL A 44 -5.40 7.97 -8.02
CA VAL A 44 -5.77 6.56 -8.20
C VAL A 44 -5.64 5.80 -6.88
N GLY A 45 -6.70 5.05 -6.52
CA GLY A 45 -6.74 4.21 -5.33
C GLY A 45 -6.72 2.73 -5.70
N PHE A 46 -5.86 1.97 -5.02
CA PHE A 46 -5.75 0.51 -5.13
C PHE A 46 -6.42 -0.19 -3.96
N PRO A 47 -6.85 -1.45 -4.13
CA PRO A 47 -7.42 -2.26 -3.06
C PRO A 47 -6.48 -2.45 -1.87
N GLU A 48 -7.09 -2.78 -0.73
CA GLU A 48 -6.39 -3.20 0.48
C GLU A 48 -5.48 -4.40 0.21
N GLY A 49 -4.21 -4.34 0.65
CA GLY A 49 -3.24 -5.42 0.50
C GLY A 49 -3.00 -5.82 -0.95
N PHE A 50 -3.11 -4.91 -1.91
CA PHE A 50 -2.96 -5.22 -3.33
C PHE A 50 -1.61 -5.84 -3.64
N ILE A 51 -0.54 -5.39 -2.99
CA ILE A 51 0.80 -5.96 -3.18
C ILE A 51 1.23 -6.68 -1.90
N PRO A 52 1.55 -7.98 -1.98
CA PRO A 52 1.43 -8.89 -3.12
C PRO A 52 0.06 -9.58 -3.22
N ALA A 53 -0.75 -9.53 -2.16
CA ALA A 53 -2.14 -9.96 -2.07
C ALA A 53 -2.70 -9.73 -0.66
N HIS A 54 -4.01 -9.46 -0.56
CA HIS A 54 -4.72 -9.53 0.73
C HIS A 54 -4.86 -11.00 1.18
N PRO A 55 -4.66 -11.34 2.46
CA PRO A 55 -4.69 -12.73 2.96
C PRO A 55 -6.10 -13.32 3.03
N ILE A 56 -6.82 -13.31 1.92
CA ILE A 56 -8.22 -13.75 1.83
C ILE A 56 -8.44 -15.24 2.17
N TRP A 57 -7.40 -16.05 2.09
CA TRP A 57 -7.48 -17.50 2.35
C TRP A 57 -7.95 -17.86 3.76
N PHE A 58 -7.84 -16.93 4.75
CA PHE A 58 -8.36 -17.17 6.10
C PHE A 58 -9.87 -17.34 6.17
N HIS A 59 -10.59 -16.92 5.14
CA HIS A 59 -12.03 -17.17 5.05
C HIS A 59 -12.35 -18.59 4.59
N PHE A 60 -11.39 -19.31 4.00
CA PHE A 60 -11.60 -20.62 3.36
C PHE A 60 -10.74 -21.72 4.00
N HIS A 61 -9.63 -21.37 4.64
CA HIS A 61 -8.70 -22.29 5.26
C HIS A 61 -8.55 -21.98 6.76
N PRO A 62 -8.78 -22.95 7.65
CA PRO A 62 -8.47 -22.79 9.08
C PRO A 62 -7.00 -22.42 9.27
N GLY A 63 -6.69 -21.62 10.33
CA GLY A 63 -5.32 -21.21 10.63
C GLY A 63 -4.34 -22.36 10.93
N THR A 64 -4.86 -23.56 11.22
CA THR A 64 -4.08 -24.80 11.40
C THR A 64 -3.83 -25.57 10.11
N ASP A 65 -4.39 -25.13 8.98
CA ASP A 65 -4.20 -25.76 7.68
C ASP A 65 -2.77 -25.51 7.16
N ARG A 66 -2.14 -26.59 6.67
CA ARG A 66 -0.80 -26.52 6.05
C ARG A 66 -0.78 -25.60 4.82
N GLN A 67 -1.89 -25.49 4.07
CA GLN A 67 -1.99 -24.61 2.93
C GLN A 67 -2.02 -23.14 3.35
N ALA A 68 -2.77 -22.81 4.41
CA ALA A 68 -2.77 -21.47 5.00
C ALA A 68 -1.36 -21.04 5.45
N THR A 69 -0.62 -21.98 6.07
CA THR A 69 0.77 -21.74 6.48
C THR A 69 1.69 -21.49 5.28
N ARG A 70 1.53 -22.22 4.18
CA ARG A 70 2.32 -21.99 2.95
C ARG A 70 2.04 -20.61 2.36
N PHE A 71 0.78 -20.21 2.29
CA PHE A 71 0.41 -18.86 1.81
C PHE A 71 0.99 -17.76 2.70
N LEU A 72 0.97 -17.96 4.02
CA LEU A 72 1.58 -17.01 4.96
C LEU A 72 3.08 -16.86 4.73
N VAL A 73 3.82 -17.95 4.52
CA VAL A 73 5.25 -17.92 4.23
C VAL A 73 5.52 -17.17 2.93
N GLU A 74 4.76 -17.45 1.87
CA GLU A 74 4.92 -16.75 0.58
C GLU A 74 4.52 -15.27 0.69
N LEU A 75 3.47 -14.94 1.45
CA LEU A 75 3.10 -13.56 1.71
C LEU A 75 4.25 -12.79 2.38
N PHE A 76 4.89 -13.39 3.40
CA PHE A 76 6.02 -12.76 4.09
C PHE A 76 7.23 -12.57 3.17
N LYS A 77 7.57 -13.57 2.36
CA LYS A 77 8.67 -13.46 1.37
C LYS A 77 8.43 -12.33 0.37
N ASN A 78 7.20 -12.18 -0.07
CA ASN A 78 6.78 -11.20 -1.06
C ASN A 78 6.24 -9.88 -0.46
N GLY A 79 6.20 -9.74 0.87
CA GLY A 79 5.85 -8.48 1.52
C GLY A 79 6.85 -7.37 1.20
N LEU A 80 6.39 -6.13 1.20
CA LEU A 80 7.20 -4.95 0.88
C LEU A 80 7.84 -4.35 2.12
N GLU A 81 9.03 -3.83 1.99
CA GLU A 81 9.59 -2.87 2.93
C GLU A 81 9.14 -1.46 2.54
N VAL A 82 8.72 -0.65 3.50
CA VAL A 82 8.20 0.70 3.24
C VAL A 82 8.90 1.72 4.14
N PRO A 83 9.69 2.65 3.57
CA PRO A 83 10.02 2.77 2.13
C PRO A 83 10.92 1.64 1.61
N GLY A 84 10.98 1.45 0.29
CA GLY A 84 11.76 0.41 -0.37
C GLY A 84 11.71 0.52 -1.90
N PRO A 85 12.46 -0.31 -2.63
CA PRO A 85 12.63 -0.17 -4.08
C PRO A 85 11.33 -0.31 -4.88
N GLU A 86 10.37 -1.09 -4.40
CA GLU A 86 9.06 -1.21 -5.01
C GLU A 86 8.28 0.10 -4.90
N ILE A 87 8.41 0.79 -3.75
CA ILE A 87 7.77 2.11 -3.54
C ILE A 87 8.41 3.16 -4.46
N ASP A 88 9.72 3.10 -4.67
CA ASP A 88 10.43 3.99 -5.61
C ASP A 88 9.94 3.76 -7.06
N THR A 89 9.73 2.50 -7.45
CA THR A 89 9.16 2.14 -8.75
C THR A 89 7.76 2.71 -8.95
N LEU A 90 6.88 2.57 -7.95
CA LEU A 90 5.53 3.13 -7.98
C LEU A 90 5.55 4.67 -8.00
N ALA A 91 6.49 5.27 -7.29
CA ALA A 91 6.67 6.72 -7.28
C ALA A 91 7.13 7.27 -8.64
N ALA A 92 8.01 6.54 -9.33
CA ALA A 92 8.41 6.88 -10.69
C ALA A 92 7.22 6.83 -11.66
N ALA A 93 6.37 5.79 -11.56
CA ALA A 93 5.15 5.67 -12.36
C ALA A 93 4.14 6.79 -12.05
N ALA A 94 3.93 7.11 -10.77
CA ALA A 94 3.07 8.20 -10.33
C ALA A 94 3.53 9.55 -10.90
N LYS A 95 4.83 9.82 -10.87
CA LYS A 95 5.45 11.02 -11.45
C LYS A 95 5.24 11.08 -12.95
N GLN A 96 5.49 10.00 -13.67
CA GLN A 96 5.34 9.93 -15.12
C GLN A 96 3.89 10.12 -15.55
N ALA A 97 2.95 9.53 -14.82
CA ALA A 97 1.52 9.63 -15.08
C ALA A 97 0.88 10.94 -14.57
N GLY A 98 1.57 11.70 -13.72
CA GLY A 98 1.07 12.95 -13.12
C GLY A 98 -0.08 12.71 -12.12
N VAL A 99 -0.11 11.56 -11.42
CA VAL A 99 -1.23 11.17 -10.55
C VAL A 99 -0.77 10.89 -9.11
N TYR A 100 -1.61 11.25 -8.13
CA TYR A 100 -1.45 10.79 -6.76
C TYR A 100 -1.86 9.32 -6.67
N VAL A 101 -1.13 8.52 -5.89
CA VAL A 101 -1.41 7.10 -5.71
C VAL A 101 -1.64 6.78 -4.24
N VAL A 102 -2.73 6.05 -3.98
CA VAL A 102 -3.01 5.41 -2.69
C VAL A 102 -2.94 3.91 -2.91
N MET A 103 -1.92 3.25 -2.34
CA MET A 103 -1.60 1.86 -2.59
C MET A 103 -1.75 1.02 -1.32
N GLY A 104 -2.56 -0.06 -1.38
CA GLY A 104 -2.62 -1.05 -0.31
C GLY A 104 -1.50 -2.09 -0.46
N VAL A 105 -0.74 -2.31 0.61
CA VAL A 105 0.38 -3.27 0.61
C VAL A 105 0.40 -4.12 1.89
N CYS A 106 0.95 -5.33 1.80
CA CYS A 106 1.41 -6.08 2.96
C CYS A 106 2.85 -5.69 3.23
N GLU A 107 3.05 -4.91 4.30
CA GLU A 107 4.37 -4.42 4.70
C GLU A 107 5.06 -5.43 5.62
N LYS A 108 6.28 -5.84 5.29
CA LYS A 108 7.14 -6.61 6.19
C LYS A 108 8.12 -5.69 6.92
N ILE A 109 8.42 -6.04 8.16
CA ILE A 109 9.39 -5.29 8.96
C ILE A 109 10.76 -5.98 8.86
N PRO A 110 11.81 -5.27 8.37
CA PRO A 110 13.16 -5.80 8.29
C PRO A 110 13.67 -6.28 9.65
N GLY A 111 14.41 -7.40 9.64
CA GLY A 111 15.00 -7.96 10.86
C GLY A 111 14.02 -8.71 11.76
N THR A 112 12.75 -8.87 11.35
CA THR A 112 11.78 -9.70 12.07
C THR A 112 11.54 -11.03 11.36
N PHE A 113 11.03 -12.02 12.11
CA PHE A 113 10.71 -13.35 11.61
C PHE A 113 9.19 -13.53 11.42
N GLY A 114 8.56 -12.66 10.60
CA GLY A 114 7.15 -12.84 10.27
C GLY A 114 6.23 -11.67 10.63
N THR A 115 6.77 -10.52 11.07
CA THR A 115 5.92 -9.35 11.34
C THR A 115 5.49 -8.70 10.03
N LEU A 116 4.17 -8.70 9.79
CA LEU A 116 3.51 -8.06 8.67
C LEU A 116 2.50 -7.03 9.17
N TYR A 117 2.36 -5.92 8.42
CA TYR A 117 1.30 -4.95 8.61
C TYR A 117 0.46 -4.80 7.35
N ASN A 118 -0.82 -4.57 7.53
CA ASN A 118 -1.69 -4.09 6.48
C ASN A 118 -1.49 -2.57 6.38
N THR A 119 -0.89 -2.14 5.29
CA THR A 119 -0.39 -0.76 5.16
C THR A 119 -0.97 -0.08 3.93
N GLN A 120 -1.36 1.17 4.10
CA GLN A 120 -1.71 2.07 3.02
C GLN A 120 -0.55 3.05 2.80
N VAL A 121 -0.07 3.13 1.57
CA VAL A 121 1.04 3.99 1.14
C VAL A 121 0.51 5.14 0.31
N PHE A 122 1.02 6.35 0.56
CA PHE A 122 0.65 7.57 -0.14
C PHE A 122 1.84 8.05 -0.98
N ILE A 123 1.60 8.30 -2.27
CA ILE A 123 2.60 8.74 -3.22
C ILE A 123 2.10 9.99 -3.95
N SER A 124 2.93 11.02 -4.00
CA SER A 124 2.71 12.26 -4.75
C SER A 124 3.47 12.20 -6.09
N PRO A 125 2.90 12.70 -7.19
CA PRO A 125 3.62 12.82 -8.45
C PRO A 125 4.76 13.85 -8.39
N HIS A 126 4.79 14.70 -7.37
CA HIS A 126 5.78 15.76 -7.21
C HIS A 126 6.89 15.37 -6.21
N ASP A 127 6.50 14.74 -5.09
CA ASP A 127 7.37 14.51 -3.94
C ASP A 127 7.76 13.02 -3.78
N GLY A 128 7.19 12.12 -4.60
CA GLY A 128 7.38 10.68 -4.47
C GLY A 128 6.63 10.10 -3.25
N TYR A 129 7.29 9.27 -2.46
CA TYR A 129 6.73 8.71 -1.23
C TYR A 129 6.45 9.82 -0.20
N VAL A 130 5.18 9.96 0.20
CA VAL A 130 4.73 10.99 1.15
C VAL A 130 4.59 10.45 2.56
N GLY A 131 4.20 9.18 2.69
CA GLY A 131 3.98 8.56 3.99
C GLY A 131 3.16 7.28 3.89
N LYS A 132 2.91 6.67 5.04
CA LYS A 132 2.12 5.45 5.17
C LYS A 132 1.19 5.49 6.37
N HIS A 133 0.15 4.68 6.32
CA HIS A 133 -0.72 4.38 7.45
C HIS A 133 -0.82 2.86 7.61
N GLN A 134 -0.38 2.35 8.77
CA GLN A 134 -0.56 0.96 9.15
C GLN A 134 -1.91 0.79 9.83
N LYS A 135 -2.68 -0.22 9.44
CA LYS A 135 -4.01 -0.51 9.99
C LYS A 135 -3.93 -0.76 11.49
N LEU A 136 -4.63 0.08 12.27
CA LEU A 136 -4.57 0.02 13.74
C LEU A 136 -5.19 -1.28 14.28
N VAL A 137 -6.30 -1.72 13.68
CA VAL A 137 -7.04 -2.90 14.14
C VAL A 137 -7.28 -3.83 12.95
N PRO A 138 -6.46 -4.87 12.75
CA PRO A 138 -6.73 -5.90 11.76
C PRO A 138 -8.07 -6.60 12.02
N THR A 139 -8.79 -6.94 10.94
CA THR A 139 -10.15 -7.47 11.01
C THR A 139 -10.15 -9.00 11.07
N VAL A 140 -10.82 -9.58 12.09
CA VAL A 140 -11.05 -11.03 12.24
C VAL A 140 -9.83 -11.89 11.81
N GLY A 141 -9.89 -12.55 10.67
CA GLY A 141 -8.84 -13.49 10.17
C GLY A 141 -7.51 -12.82 9.84
N GLU A 142 -7.48 -11.52 9.53
CA GLU A 142 -6.23 -10.79 9.33
C GLU A 142 -5.32 -10.82 10.56
N ARG A 143 -5.88 -10.93 11.78
CA ARG A 143 -5.12 -11.00 13.03
C ARG A 143 -4.19 -12.23 13.12
N LEU A 144 -4.40 -13.21 12.27
CA LEU A 144 -3.50 -14.37 12.11
C LEU A 144 -2.28 -14.04 11.23
N VAL A 145 -2.30 -12.89 10.55
CA VAL A 145 -1.27 -12.48 9.58
C VAL A 145 -0.67 -11.13 9.92
N HIS A 146 -1.52 -10.12 10.13
CA HIS A 146 -1.12 -8.75 10.32
C HIS A 146 -1.12 -8.36 11.79
N ALA A 147 -0.01 -7.76 12.24
CA ALA A 147 0.07 -7.14 13.55
C ALA A 147 -0.78 -5.86 13.60
N PRO A 148 -1.40 -5.55 14.76
CA PRO A 148 -1.99 -4.24 14.98
C PRO A 148 -0.89 -3.18 15.05
N ALA A 149 -1.09 -2.05 14.37
CA ALA A 149 -0.16 -0.94 14.46
C ALA A 149 -0.28 -0.24 15.82
N ALA A 150 0.82 0.29 16.33
CA ALA A 150 0.76 1.21 17.45
C ALA A 150 0.13 2.53 16.99
N PRO A 151 -0.70 3.20 17.80
CA PRO A 151 -1.12 4.56 17.51
C PRO A 151 0.13 5.42 17.34
N THR A 152 0.33 5.95 16.13
CA THR A 152 1.38 6.95 15.94
C THR A 152 0.97 8.17 16.78
N PRO A 153 1.82 8.66 17.70
CA PRO A 153 1.54 9.94 18.32
C PRO A 153 1.22 10.92 17.19
N SER A 154 0.14 11.66 17.29
CA SER A 154 -0.30 12.62 16.28
C SER A 154 0.67 13.79 16.13
N GLY A 155 1.90 13.46 15.76
CA GLY A 155 2.89 14.38 15.25
C GLY A 155 2.54 14.64 13.79
N ARG A 156 2.14 15.86 13.47
CA ARG A 156 2.08 16.33 12.07
C ARG A 156 3.33 15.84 11.35
N SER A 157 3.15 15.14 10.23
CA SER A 157 4.25 15.05 9.26
C SER A 157 4.80 16.45 9.04
N PRO A 158 6.10 16.71 9.22
CA PRO A 158 6.66 18.02 8.98
C PRO A 158 6.29 18.43 7.55
N ARG A 159 5.67 19.59 7.41
CA ARG A 159 5.44 20.16 6.08
C ARG A 159 6.81 20.51 5.50
N PRO A 160 6.99 20.49 4.18
CA PRO A 160 8.25 20.90 3.54
C PRO A 160 8.76 22.29 3.94
N SER A 161 7.93 23.09 4.59
CA SER A 161 8.23 24.44 5.09
C SER A 161 8.58 24.51 6.58
N ASP A 162 8.54 23.39 7.33
CA ASP A 162 8.88 23.44 8.75
C ASP A 162 10.41 23.43 8.91
N PRO A 163 11.00 24.34 9.70
CA PRO A 163 12.44 24.37 9.92
C PRO A 163 12.86 23.10 10.64
N SER A 164 13.99 22.51 10.20
CA SER A 164 14.60 21.34 10.82
C SER A 164 14.84 21.62 12.31
N PRO A 165 14.51 20.69 13.24
CA PRO A 165 14.88 20.85 14.62
C PRO A 165 16.41 20.84 14.73
N GLY A 166 16.96 21.92 15.25
CA GLY A 166 18.38 22.10 15.52
C GLY A 166 18.89 21.20 16.66
#